data_e3c7c0e653187c3b01c8bb72c068a0bf
#
_entry.id   e3c7c0e653187c3b01c8bb72c068a0bf
#
_cell.length_a   1.000
_cell.length_b   1.000
_cell.length_c   1.000
_cell.angle_alpha   90.00
_cell.angle_beta   90.00
_cell.angle_gamma   90.00
#
_symmetry.space_group_name_H-M   'P 1'
#
loop_
_entity.id
_entity.type
_entity.pdbx_description
1 polymer ?
#
loop_
_entity_poly.entity_id
_entity_poly.type
_entity_poly.pdbx_seq_one_letter_code
_entity_poly.pdbx_strand_id
1 'polypeptide(L)'
;MRSLFCLLCGLLLTACTGMADGIRPVTGFQLDRYLGTWYEIARLDHSFERGLEEVCASYSLRDDGGVRVINRGKQSDGSWREAEGKAYFVDKPDEARLKVSFFGPFYGGYNVIDLDPDYQLSLVTSYNHDYLWILSRSPNPPKAKVDALVAKARGLGFATDKLIWVKQPG
;
A
#
# COMPACT_ATOMS: atom_id res chain seq x y z
N MET A 1 53.21 -14.92 -14.25
CA MET A 1 51.92 -15.37 -13.62
C MET A 1 51.24 -14.13 -13.08
N ARG A 2 50.24 -13.61 -13.81
CA ARG A 2 49.46 -12.40 -13.42
C ARG A 2 48.11 -12.90 -12.99
N SER A 3 47.83 -12.87 -11.68
CA SER A 3 46.55 -13.24 -11.11
C SER A 3 45.54 -12.09 -11.42
N LEU A 4 44.53 -12.44 -12.21
CA LEU A 4 43.42 -11.58 -12.54
C LEU A 4 42.37 -11.70 -11.37
N PHE A 5 42.34 -10.73 -10.49
CA PHE A 5 41.32 -10.59 -9.44
C PHE A 5 40.04 -10.05 -10.10
N CYS A 6 39.13 -10.92 -10.46
CA CYS A 6 37.77 -10.52 -10.85
C CYS A 6 37.04 -10.00 -9.62
N LEU A 7 36.94 -8.69 -9.50
CA LEU A 7 36.08 -8.00 -8.53
C LEU A 7 34.63 -8.15 -9.01
N LEU A 8 33.94 -9.12 -8.43
CA LEU A 8 32.51 -9.31 -8.65
C LEU A 8 31.76 -8.21 -7.89
N CYS A 9 31.48 -7.11 -8.59
CA CYS A 9 30.62 -6.02 -8.09
C CYS A 9 29.18 -6.53 -8.05
N GLY A 10 28.80 -7.13 -6.91
CA GLY A 10 27.41 -7.48 -6.64
C GLY A 10 26.58 -6.19 -6.52
N LEU A 11 25.83 -5.83 -7.55
CA LEU A 11 24.78 -4.85 -7.46
C LEU A 11 23.74 -5.37 -6.46
N LEU A 12 23.79 -4.88 -5.24
CA LEU A 12 22.69 -5.01 -4.28
C LEU A 12 21.52 -4.19 -4.82
N LEU A 13 20.61 -4.84 -5.54
CA LEU A 13 19.28 -4.33 -5.82
C LEU A 13 18.54 -4.25 -4.48
N THR A 14 18.72 -3.15 -3.76
CA THR A 14 17.88 -2.83 -2.62
C THR A 14 16.47 -2.58 -3.16
N ALA A 15 15.65 -3.63 -3.15
CA ALA A 15 14.24 -3.48 -3.39
C ALA A 15 13.70 -2.44 -2.38
N CYS A 16 12.88 -1.48 -2.85
CA CYS A 16 12.23 -0.47 -2.01
C CYS A 16 11.16 -1.10 -1.11
N THR A 17 11.53 -2.15 -0.37
CA THR A 17 10.65 -2.91 0.54
C THR A 17 10.88 -2.56 2.01
N GLY A 18 11.69 -1.54 2.27
CA GLY A 18 11.94 -1.00 3.61
C GLY A 18 10.70 -0.33 4.22
N MET A 19 10.91 0.29 5.36
CA MET A 19 9.94 1.17 6.03
C MET A 19 10.60 2.49 6.35
N ALA A 20 9.82 3.56 6.39
CA ALA A 20 10.31 4.85 6.87
C ALA A 20 10.69 4.78 8.36
N ASP A 21 11.65 5.63 8.76
CA ASP A 21 12.10 5.69 10.13
C ASP A 21 10.95 6.00 11.10
N GLY A 22 10.92 5.30 12.22
CA GLY A 22 9.87 5.47 13.24
C GLY A 22 8.54 4.81 12.92
N ILE A 23 8.36 4.29 11.74
CA ILE A 23 7.15 3.58 11.33
C ILE A 23 7.21 2.11 11.78
N ARG A 24 6.07 1.57 12.22
CA ARG A 24 5.90 0.17 12.63
C ARG A 24 4.66 -0.42 11.97
N PRO A 25 4.73 -1.63 11.41
CA PRO A 25 3.56 -2.32 10.89
C PRO A 25 2.69 -2.84 12.03
N VAL A 26 1.42 -3.04 11.75
CA VAL A 26 0.48 -3.72 12.64
C VAL A 26 0.94 -5.16 12.87
N THR A 27 0.91 -5.62 14.12
CA THR A 27 1.16 -7.00 14.54
C THR A 27 -0.15 -7.71 14.88
N GLY A 28 -0.15 -9.05 14.88
CA GLY A 28 -1.38 -9.82 15.04
C GLY A 28 -2.30 -9.71 13.81
N PHE A 29 -1.72 -9.40 12.67
CA PHE A 29 -2.43 -9.23 11.41
C PHE A 29 -2.99 -10.57 10.92
N GLN A 30 -4.26 -10.56 10.49
CA GLN A 30 -4.96 -11.72 9.96
C GLN A 30 -5.33 -11.46 8.50
N LEU A 31 -4.57 -12.06 7.58
CA LEU A 31 -4.73 -11.83 6.15
C LEU A 31 -6.16 -12.13 5.68
N ASP A 32 -6.77 -13.22 6.12
CA ASP A 32 -8.11 -13.63 5.70
C ASP A 32 -9.17 -12.55 5.98
N ARG A 33 -9.00 -11.78 7.06
CA ARG A 33 -9.87 -10.65 7.38
C ARG A 33 -9.59 -9.41 6.54
N TYR A 34 -8.36 -9.31 5.99
CA TYR A 34 -7.94 -8.17 5.18
C TYR A 34 -8.27 -8.35 3.69
N LEU A 35 -8.51 -9.57 3.22
CA LEU A 35 -8.89 -9.87 1.84
C LEU A 35 -10.22 -9.17 1.46
N GLY A 36 -10.50 -9.13 0.16
CA GLY A 36 -11.67 -8.49 -0.44
C GLY A 36 -11.38 -7.06 -0.88
N THR A 37 -12.42 -6.24 -1.00
CA THR A 37 -12.33 -4.90 -1.58
C THR A 37 -12.12 -3.82 -0.51
N TRP A 38 -11.26 -2.88 -0.84
CA TRP A 38 -10.98 -1.67 -0.08
C TRP A 38 -11.09 -0.45 -1.01
N TYR A 39 -11.85 0.56 -0.58
CA TYR A 39 -11.96 1.84 -1.25
C TYR A 39 -10.90 2.80 -0.76
N GLU A 40 -10.23 3.48 -1.68
CA GLU A 40 -9.26 4.51 -1.36
C GLU A 40 -9.97 5.82 -1.02
N ILE A 41 -9.83 6.29 0.20
CA ILE A 41 -10.48 7.51 0.70
C ILE A 41 -9.57 8.72 0.51
N ALA A 42 -8.29 8.56 0.77
CA ALA A 42 -7.29 9.59 0.54
C ALA A 42 -5.92 8.98 0.28
N ARG A 43 -5.06 9.74 -0.40
CA ARG A 43 -3.67 9.37 -0.65
C ARG A 43 -2.75 10.59 -0.72
N LEU A 44 -1.46 10.40 -0.54
CA LEU A 44 -0.46 11.33 -1.04
C LEU A 44 -0.29 11.15 -2.56
N ASP A 45 0.08 12.22 -3.28
CA ASP A 45 0.21 12.16 -4.74
C ASP A 45 1.37 11.27 -5.20
N HIS A 46 1.11 10.41 -6.14
CA HIS A 46 2.10 9.59 -6.83
C HIS A 46 1.66 9.29 -8.28
N SER A 47 2.65 9.04 -9.15
CA SER A 47 2.44 9.04 -10.60
C SER A 47 1.51 7.94 -11.12
N PHE A 48 1.43 6.79 -10.45
CA PHE A 48 0.66 5.64 -10.95
C PHE A 48 -0.85 5.72 -10.69
N GLU A 49 -1.33 6.58 -9.77
CA GLU A 49 -2.75 6.81 -9.49
C GLU A 49 -3.21 8.25 -9.74
N ARG A 50 -2.29 9.09 -10.22
CA ARG A 50 -2.58 10.52 -10.46
C ARG A 50 -3.78 10.69 -11.39
N GLY A 51 -4.75 11.49 -10.94
CA GLY A 51 -5.96 11.81 -11.71
C GLY A 51 -7.02 10.72 -11.71
N LEU A 52 -6.83 9.61 -10.97
CA LEU A 52 -7.84 8.57 -10.82
C LEU A 52 -8.84 8.93 -9.70
N GLU A 53 -10.12 8.69 -9.97
CA GLU A 53 -11.23 8.73 -9.01
C GLU A 53 -11.84 7.32 -8.85
N GLU A 54 -12.74 7.15 -7.91
CA GLU A 54 -13.41 5.87 -7.61
C GLU A 54 -12.42 4.70 -7.47
N VAL A 55 -11.24 5.00 -6.87
CA VAL A 55 -10.15 4.02 -6.75
C VAL A 55 -10.49 2.98 -5.70
N CYS A 56 -10.28 1.72 -6.02
CA CYS A 56 -10.37 0.61 -5.10
C CYS A 56 -9.29 -0.43 -5.37
N ALA A 57 -8.95 -1.19 -4.33
CA ALA A 57 -8.08 -2.35 -4.40
C ALA A 57 -8.85 -3.60 -3.97
N SER A 58 -8.65 -4.71 -4.68
CA SER A 58 -9.19 -6.01 -4.31
C SER A 58 -8.07 -7.00 -4.09
N TYR A 59 -8.11 -7.68 -2.93
CA TYR A 59 -7.12 -8.66 -2.51
C TYR A 59 -7.73 -10.05 -2.46
N SER A 60 -7.07 -11.04 -3.04
CA SER A 60 -7.47 -12.44 -2.99
C SER A 60 -6.24 -13.35 -2.85
N LEU A 61 -6.43 -14.54 -2.29
CA LEU A 61 -5.34 -15.52 -2.17
C LEU A 61 -4.93 -16.03 -3.56
N ARG A 62 -3.65 -16.32 -3.68
CA ARG A 62 -3.01 -17.00 -4.81
C ARG A 62 -2.67 -18.43 -4.42
N ASP A 63 -2.59 -19.32 -5.38
CA ASP A 63 -2.22 -20.73 -5.17
C ASP A 63 -0.78 -20.89 -4.65
N ASP A 64 0.09 -19.88 -4.87
CA ASP A 64 1.48 -19.87 -4.40
C ASP A 64 1.63 -19.30 -2.96
N GLY A 65 0.52 -19.06 -2.26
CA GLY A 65 0.51 -18.50 -0.91
C GLY A 65 0.67 -16.97 -0.84
N GLY A 66 0.79 -16.30 -1.99
CA GLY A 66 0.78 -14.84 -2.10
C GLY A 66 -0.62 -14.25 -2.16
N VAL A 67 -0.69 -12.94 -2.34
CA VAL A 67 -1.92 -12.17 -2.51
C VAL A 67 -1.97 -11.61 -3.92
N ARG A 68 -3.06 -11.87 -4.63
CA ARG A 68 -3.39 -11.19 -5.88
C ARG A 68 -3.96 -9.82 -5.54
N VAL A 69 -3.43 -8.79 -6.17
CA VAL A 69 -3.83 -7.39 -5.98
C VAL A 69 -4.41 -6.89 -7.29
N ILE A 70 -5.63 -6.38 -7.26
CA ILE A 70 -6.22 -5.69 -8.40
C ILE A 70 -6.56 -4.28 -7.96
N ASN A 71 -5.85 -3.29 -8.51
CA ASN A 71 -6.17 -1.89 -8.35
C ASN A 71 -7.00 -1.42 -9.54
N ARG A 72 -8.08 -0.70 -9.27
CA ARG A 72 -8.98 -0.17 -10.28
C ARG A 72 -9.31 1.28 -9.96
N GLY A 73 -9.31 2.14 -10.97
CA GLY A 73 -9.66 3.54 -10.83
C GLY A 73 -10.25 4.11 -12.12
N LYS A 74 -11.07 5.14 -11.99
CA LYS A 74 -11.76 5.79 -13.08
C LYS A 74 -10.95 7.00 -13.55
N GLN A 75 -10.70 7.09 -14.84
CA GLN A 75 -10.01 8.21 -15.48
C GLN A 75 -10.97 9.37 -15.73
N SER A 76 -10.43 10.56 -16.02
CA SER A 76 -11.21 11.78 -16.29
C SER A 76 -12.12 11.68 -17.51
N ASP A 77 -11.82 10.78 -18.46
CA ASP A 77 -12.65 10.50 -19.63
C ASP A 77 -13.78 9.51 -19.34
N GLY A 78 -13.91 9.04 -18.08
CA GLY A 78 -14.90 8.08 -17.64
C GLY A 78 -14.51 6.60 -17.87
N SER A 79 -13.40 6.33 -18.55
CA SER A 79 -12.89 4.96 -18.73
C SER A 79 -12.27 4.42 -17.42
N TRP A 80 -12.22 3.10 -17.31
CA TRP A 80 -11.62 2.41 -16.18
C TRP A 80 -10.20 1.96 -16.51
N ARG A 81 -9.28 2.22 -15.59
CA ARG A 81 -7.94 1.66 -15.59
C ARG A 81 -7.83 0.60 -14.52
N GLU A 82 -7.23 -0.52 -14.87
CA GLU A 82 -6.99 -1.63 -13.96
C GLU A 82 -5.52 -2.06 -14.02
N ALA A 83 -4.97 -2.43 -12.89
CA ALA A 83 -3.63 -3.00 -12.78
C ALA A 83 -3.67 -4.21 -11.85
N GLU A 84 -3.12 -5.34 -12.33
CA GLU A 84 -2.97 -6.55 -11.53
C GLU A 84 -1.53 -6.68 -11.03
N GLY A 85 -1.40 -6.98 -9.76
CA GLY A 85 -0.14 -7.21 -9.10
C GLY A 85 -0.19 -8.43 -8.18
N LYS A 86 0.94 -8.69 -7.53
CA LYS A 86 1.10 -9.75 -6.54
C LYS A 86 1.84 -9.23 -5.33
N ALA A 87 1.42 -9.66 -4.15
CA ALA A 87 2.09 -9.30 -2.91
C ALA A 87 2.45 -10.53 -2.08
N TYR A 88 3.49 -10.38 -1.27
CA TYR A 88 3.99 -11.42 -0.36
C TYR A 88 4.42 -10.78 0.94
N PHE A 89 4.28 -11.50 2.05
CA PHE A 89 4.87 -11.07 3.30
C PHE A 89 6.38 -10.95 3.17
N VAL A 90 6.96 -9.93 3.82
CA VAL A 90 8.42 -9.73 3.85
C VAL A 90 9.05 -10.67 4.87
N ASP A 91 8.45 -10.75 6.06
CA ASP A 91 8.94 -11.57 7.17
C ASP A 91 7.83 -12.52 7.66
N LYS A 92 7.09 -12.14 8.71
CA LYS A 92 6.10 -12.96 9.37
C LYS A 92 4.70 -12.74 8.83
N PRO A 93 3.83 -13.77 8.74
CA PRO A 93 2.47 -13.62 8.22
C PRO A 93 1.52 -12.87 9.17
N ASP A 94 1.88 -12.72 10.44
CA ASP A 94 1.15 -11.96 11.45
C ASP A 94 1.64 -10.52 11.61
N GLU A 95 2.61 -10.10 10.80
CA GLU A 95 3.08 -8.73 10.69
C GLU A 95 2.61 -8.14 9.36
N ALA A 96 1.89 -7.03 9.39
CA ALA A 96 1.27 -6.42 8.20
C ALA A 96 2.30 -5.69 7.32
N ARG A 97 3.40 -6.38 7.00
CA ARG A 97 4.51 -5.92 6.18
C ARG A 97 4.64 -6.78 4.94
N LEU A 98 4.20 -6.24 3.82
CA LEU A 98 4.22 -6.93 2.54
C LEU A 98 5.09 -6.18 1.53
N LYS A 99 5.44 -6.87 0.47
CA LYS A 99 6.01 -6.31 -0.76
C LYS A 99 5.06 -6.58 -1.91
N VAL A 100 4.79 -5.58 -2.74
CA VAL A 100 3.88 -5.68 -3.88
C VAL A 100 4.61 -5.38 -5.18
N SER A 101 4.28 -6.12 -6.23
CA SER A 101 4.80 -5.90 -7.57
C SER A 101 3.67 -5.89 -8.59
N PHE A 102 3.65 -4.85 -9.43
CA PHE A 102 2.84 -4.75 -10.64
C PHE A 102 3.69 -4.96 -11.90
N PHE A 103 5.00 -4.87 -11.79
CA PHE A 103 5.98 -5.07 -12.86
C PHE A 103 7.18 -5.83 -12.30
N GLY A 104 7.17 -7.16 -12.47
CA GLY A 104 8.32 -7.95 -12.04
C GLY A 104 9.59 -7.62 -12.82
N PRO A 105 10.78 -7.65 -12.21
CA PRO A 105 11.08 -8.16 -10.86
C PRO A 105 11.02 -7.11 -9.73
N PHE A 106 10.46 -5.92 -9.98
CA PHE A 106 10.50 -4.79 -9.03
C PHE A 106 9.36 -4.91 -8.01
N TYR A 107 9.69 -4.69 -6.74
CA TYR A 107 8.75 -4.69 -5.62
C TYR A 107 8.82 -3.37 -4.86
N GLY A 108 7.65 -2.85 -4.47
CA GLY A 108 7.49 -1.77 -3.51
C GLY A 108 7.00 -2.28 -2.16
N GLY A 109 7.25 -1.51 -1.10
CA GLY A 109 6.71 -1.81 0.23
C GLY A 109 5.20 -1.55 0.29
N TYR A 110 4.49 -2.42 1.01
CA TYR A 110 3.09 -2.27 1.39
C TYR A 110 2.96 -2.60 2.87
N ASN A 111 2.90 -1.57 3.69
CA ASN A 111 2.95 -1.69 5.13
C ASN A 111 1.66 -1.12 5.73
N VAL A 112 0.84 -1.95 6.36
CA VAL A 112 -0.32 -1.49 7.11
C VAL A 112 0.17 -1.03 8.48
N ILE A 113 0.02 0.26 8.76
CA ILE A 113 0.55 0.92 9.96
C ILE A 113 -0.53 1.32 10.97
N ASP A 114 -1.79 1.23 10.54
CA ASP A 114 -2.97 1.28 11.40
C ASP A 114 -4.08 0.44 10.78
N LEU A 115 -4.83 -0.24 11.62
CA LEU A 115 -5.95 -1.08 11.22
C LEU A 115 -6.94 -1.14 12.38
N ASP A 116 -8.19 -0.75 12.14
CA ASP A 116 -9.19 -0.83 13.20
C ASP A 116 -9.53 -2.30 13.53
N PRO A 117 -9.97 -2.59 14.76
CA PRO A 117 -10.21 -3.97 15.21
C PRO A 117 -11.20 -4.75 14.34
N ASP A 118 -12.13 -4.05 13.69
CA ASP A 118 -13.14 -4.65 12.82
C ASP A 118 -12.70 -4.74 11.34
N TYR A 119 -11.45 -4.33 11.03
CA TYR A 119 -10.91 -4.33 9.66
C TYR A 119 -11.75 -3.50 8.68
N GLN A 120 -12.26 -2.35 9.13
CA GLN A 120 -13.07 -1.45 8.30
C GLN A 120 -12.28 -0.26 7.75
N LEU A 121 -11.21 0.14 8.45
CA LEU A 121 -10.33 1.25 8.08
C LEU A 121 -8.87 0.84 8.21
N SER A 122 -8.05 1.27 7.27
CA SER A 122 -6.63 0.94 7.21
C SER A 122 -5.81 2.17 6.80
N LEU A 123 -4.67 2.35 7.45
CA LEU A 123 -3.64 3.31 7.07
C LEU A 123 -2.45 2.55 6.51
N VAL A 124 -2.09 2.82 5.28
CA VAL A 124 -1.05 2.09 4.54
C VAL A 124 0.04 3.03 4.08
N THR A 125 1.29 2.60 4.14
CA THR A 125 2.44 3.32 3.60
C THR A 125 3.37 2.39 2.82
N SER A 126 4.34 2.97 2.11
CA SER A 126 5.40 2.23 1.43
C SER A 126 6.73 2.36 2.20
N TYR A 127 7.84 2.51 1.49
CA TYR A 127 9.19 2.50 2.06
C TYR A 127 9.64 3.86 2.63
N ASN A 128 8.88 4.93 2.40
CA ASN A 128 9.19 6.28 2.90
C ASN A 128 7.90 7.08 3.18
N HIS A 129 8.03 8.35 3.61
CA HIS A 129 6.91 9.23 3.94
C HIS A 129 6.22 9.87 2.72
N ASP A 130 6.66 9.59 1.48
CA ASP A 130 6.03 10.13 0.27
C ASP A 130 4.77 9.35 -0.12
N TYR A 131 4.58 8.15 0.44
CA TYR A 131 3.46 7.26 0.13
C TYR A 131 2.58 7.07 1.35
N LEU A 132 1.31 7.38 1.20
CA LEU A 132 0.29 7.16 2.24
C LEU A 132 -1.06 6.94 1.57
N TRP A 133 -1.82 5.96 2.08
CA TRP A 133 -3.19 5.68 1.69
C TRP A 133 -4.06 5.50 2.92
N ILE A 134 -5.27 6.05 2.88
CA ILE A 134 -6.36 5.76 3.80
C ILE A 134 -7.36 4.90 3.04
N LEU A 135 -7.52 3.67 3.48
CA LEU A 135 -8.41 2.70 2.85
C LEU A 135 -9.60 2.41 3.76
N SER A 136 -10.76 2.13 3.16
CA SER A 136 -12.00 1.81 3.86
C SER A 136 -12.76 0.69 3.17
N ARG A 137 -13.50 -0.12 3.96
CA ARG A 137 -14.47 -1.08 3.42
C ARG A 137 -15.72 -0.41 2.84
N SER A 138 -16.01 0.80 3.29
CA SER A 138 -17.11 1.61 2.76
C SER A 138 -16.59 2.73 1.89
N PRO A 139 -17.22 3.05 0.75
CA PRO A 139 -16.88 4.24 -0.03
C PRO A 139 -17.12 5.54 0.74
N ASN A 140 -17.99 5.51 1.76
CA ASN A 140 -18.36 6.65 2.59
C ASN A 140 -18.17 6.32 4.10
N PRO A 141 -16.92 6.22 4.58
CA PRO A 141 -16.67 5.93 5.99
C PRO A 141 -17.05 7.11 6.90
N PRO A 142 -17.30 6.85 8.20
CA PRO A 142 -17.54 7.90 9.16
C PRO A 142 -16.38 8.91 9.23
N LYS A 143 -16.69 10.19 8.99
CA LYS A 143 -15.67 11.26 8.93
C LYS A 143 -14.76 11.29 10.17
N ALA A 144 -15.34 11.15 11.36
CA ALA A 144 -14.57 11.19 12.61
C ALA A 144 -13.48 10.09 12.67
N LYS A 145 -13.74 8.90 12.12
CA LYS A 145 -12.76 7.82 12.07
C LYS A 145 -11.64 8.13 11.06
N VAL A 146 -11.98 8.73 9.93
CA VAL A 146 -10.99 9.16 8.92
C VAL A 146 -10.12 10.28 9.48
N ASP A 147 -10.71 11.27 10.15
CA ASP A 147 -9.99 12.36 10.80
C ASP A 147 -8.99 11.85 11.84
N ALA A 148 -9.34 10.82 12.59
CA ALA A 148 -8.43 10.17 13.56
C ALA A 148 -7.22 9.53 12.86
N LEU A 149 -7.40 8.86 11.72
CA LEU A 149 -6.30 8.32 10.93
C LEU A 149 -5.40 9.43 10.35
N VAL A 150 -5.99 10.53 9.89
CA VAL A 150 -5.23 11.71 9.42
C VAL A 150 -4.40 12.31 10.55
N ALA A 151 -4.98 12.44 11.74
CA ALA A 151 -4.24 12.94 12.91
C ALA A 151 -3.07 12.01 13.29
N LYS A 152 -3.29 10.69 13.25
CA LYS A 152 -2.23 9.70 13.48
C LYS A 152 -1.12 9.82 12.42
N ALA A 153 -1.48 9.86 11.14
CA ALA A 153 -0.52 10.01 10.06
C ALA A 153 0.33 11.29 10.20
N ARG A 154 -0.31 12.41 10.59
CA ARG A 154 0.39 13.66 10.88
C ARG A 154 1.39 13.50 12.02
N GLY A 155 1.00 12.84 13.10
CA GLY A 155 1.89 12.54 14.24
C GLY A 155 3.06 11.65 13.86
N LEU A 156 2.93 10.83 12.82
CA LEU A 156 3.99 10.00 12.26
C LEU A 156 4.86 10.72 11.22
N GLY A 157 4.63 12.00 10.96
CA GLY A 157 5.45 12.83 10.06
C GLY A 157 5.01 12.87 8.59
N PHE A 158 3.85 12.32 8.24
CA PHE A 158 3.31 12.42 6.88
C PHE A 158 2.77 13.81 6.59
N ALA A 159 2.92 14.27 5.34
CA ALA A 159 2.44 15.57 4.85
C ALA A 159 0.91 15.54 4.62
N THR A 160 0.13 15.41 5.68
CA THR A 160 -1.32 15.23 5.61
C THR A 160 -2.09 16.44 5.05
N ASP A 161 -1.48 17.62 5.01
CA ASP A 161 -1.96 18.82 4.33
C ASP A 161 -1.95 18.69 2.80
N LYS A 162 -1.21 17.71 2.26
CA LYS A 162 -1.11 17.40 0.82
C LYS A 162 -1.98 16.20 0.40
N LEU A 163 -2.81 15.68 1.29
CA LEU A 163 -3.68 14.56 0.95
C LEU A 163 -4.65 14.92 -0.16
N ILE A 164 -4.71 14.06 -1.17
CA ILE A 164 -5.73 14.05 -2.21
C ILE A 164 -6.90 13.22 -1.68
N TRP A 165 -8.07 13.82 -1.59
CA TRP A 165 -9.30 13.13 -1.25
C TRP A 165 -9.90 12.51 -2.49
N VAL A 166 -10.00 11.20 -2.50
CA VAL A 166 -10.48 10.45 -3.66
C VAL A 166 -12.00 10.45 -3.68
N LYS A 167 -12.59 10.92 -4.77
CA LYS A 167 -14.03 10.88 -4.95
C LYS A 167 -14.46 9.42 -5.11
N GLN A 168 -15.40 9.00 -4.28
CA GLN A 168 -16.02 7.69 -4.34
C GLN A 168 -17.49 7.82 -4.77
N PRO A 169 -18.10 6.74 -5.33
CA PRO A 169 -19.51 6.76 -5.67
C PRO A 169 -20.35 6.98 -4.40
N GLY A 170 -21.40 7.82 -4.54
CA GLY A 170 -22.38 8.10 -3.47
C GLY A 170 -23.35 6.94 -3.23
#